data_d36aac31f3574b5ce3e6eaa940a1d407
#
_entry.id   d36aac31f3574b5ce3e6eaa940a1d407
#
_cell.length_a   1.000
_cell.length_b   1.000
_cell.length_c   1.000
_cell.angle_alpha   90.00
_cell.angle_beta   90.00
_cell.angle_gamma   90.00
#
_symmetry.space_group_name_H-M   'P 1'
#
loop_
_entity.id
_entity.type
_entity.pdbx_description
1 polymer ?
#
loop_
_entity_poly.entity_id
_entity_poly.type
_entity_poly.pdbx_seq_one_letter_code
_entity_poly.pdbx_strand_id
1 'polypeptide(L)'
;GRDVRENRREDYVKKINVMKKTYHLCLSAGDEVLFRDEEDYNRGFNCFALALYKTGSTGLVESFQSTHCHKMVQSEDPRGFMYTMRQSYSKYFNRKYQRHGRVGEKHHFTLEIVGLHHHLAAMTYVLRNALHHGLVPIPYAYPHCSVNAIFQKEMGKRSPEKQLEEKHFHRFIGRKAEWPSQYKMSESGLFLRESVLDIVQVENMYATPRTFNYYMSRKSGEEWEKEQEKDRLETGPVRLEAIEYGIR
;
A
#
# COMPACT_ATOMS: atom_id res chain seq x y z
N GLY A 1 7.81 -28.24 14.07
CA GLY A 1 8.28 -27.56 12.84
C GLY A 1 7.56 -26.25 12.53
N ARG A 2 6.26 -26.13 12.84
CA ARG A 2 5.47 -24.89 12.69
C ARG A 2 5.91 -23.82 13.70
N ASP A 3 6.06 -24.19 14.93
CA ASP A 3 6.36 -23.30 16.07
C ASP A 3 7.69 -22.54 15.92
N VAL A 4 8.74 -23.21 15.45
CA VAL A 4 10.07 -22.60 15.27
C VAL A 4 10.09 -21.57 14.11
N ARG A 5 9.31 -21.81 13.05
CA ARG A 5 9.22 -20.87 11.92
C ARG A 5 8.40 -19.63 12.28
N GLU A 6 7.34 -19.83 13.04
CA GLU A 6 6.49 -18.75 13.51
C GLU A 6 7.23 -17.85 14.50
N ASN A 7 7.95 -18.43 15.46
CA ASN A 7 8.83 -17.70 16.38
C ASN A 7 9.89 -16.85 15.65
N ARG A 8 10.53 -17.39 14.61
CA ARG A 8 11.52 -16.62 13.82
C ARG A 8 10.88 -15.43 13.08
N ARG A 9 9.65 -15.58 12.61
CA ARG A 9 8.91 -14.49 11.94
C ARG A 9 8.49 -13.42 12.92
N GLU A 10 8.04 -13.81 14.12
CA GLU A 10 7.73 -12.89 15.21
C GLU A 10 8.95 -12.06 15.63
N ASP A 11 10.10 -12.71 15.80
CA ASP A 11 11.35 -12.04 16.16
C ASP A 11 11.82 -11.09 15.06
N TYR A 12 11.61 -11.46 13.78
CA TYR A 12 11.89 -10.60 12.64
C TYR A 12 11.03 -9.34 12.67
N VAL A 13 9.70 -9.48 12.88
CA VAL A 13 8.79 -8.33 12.98
C VAL A 13 9.12 -7.45 14.17
N LYS A 14 9.43 -8.02 15.35
CA LYS A 14 9.88 -7.26 16.52
C LYS A 14 11.14 -6.44 16.22
N LYS A 15 12.13 -7.05 15.56
CA LYS A 15 13.38 -6.37 15.19
C LYS A 15 13.15 -5.19 14.25
N ILE A 16 12.25 -5.34 13.28
CA ILE A 16 11.90 -4.26 12.35
C ILE A 16 11.18 -3.12 13.07
N ASN A 17 10.22 -3.43 13.93
CA ASN A 17 9.46 -2.44 14.68
C ASN A 17 10.28 -1.65 15.70
N VAL A 18 11.45 -2.15 16.11
CA VAL A 18 12.41 -1.37 16.93
C VAL A 18 12.99 -0.20 16.13
N MET A 19 13.11 -0.33 14.81
CA MET A 19 13.69 0.72 13.96
C MET A 19 12.66 1.77 13.55
N LYS A 20 11.46 1.32 13.10
CA LYS A 20 10.35 2.20 12.70
C LYS A 20 9.03 1.49 12.91
N LYS A 21 8.04 2.22 13.42
CA LYS A 21 6.69 1.68 13.59
C LYS A 21 6.00 1.54 12.25
N THR A 22 5.16 0.53 12.14
CA THR A 22 4.32 0.26 10.96
C THR A 22 2.93 0.84 11.16
N TYR A 23 2.42 1.49 10.12
CA TYR A 23 1.08 2.08 10.11
C TYR A 23 0.28 1.62 8.89
N HIS A 24 -0.99 1.33 9.12
CA HIS A 24 -2.00 1.29 8.07
C HIS A 24 -2.59 2.68 7.91
N LEU A 25 -2.49 3.22 6.72
CA LEU A 25 -2.95 4.56 6.36
C LEU A 25 -3.98 4.47 5.23
N CYS A 26 -5.06 5.23 5.34
CA CYS A 26 -6.04 5.35 4.27
C CYS A 26 -6.44 6.81 4.06
N LEU A 27 -6.38 7.25 2.81
CA LEU A 27 -6.97 8.50 2.36
C LEU A 27 -8.30 8.18 1.66
N SER A 28 -9.39 8.71 2.17
CA SER A 28 -10.72 8.64 1.57
C SER A 28 -11.12 9.98 0.95
N ALA A 29 -12.01 9.92 -0.02
CA ALA A 29 -12.53 11.08 -0.70
C ALA A 29 -13.89 11.54 -0.19
N GLY A 30 -14.55 10.76 0.68
CA GLY A 30 -15.97 10.93 0.89
C GLY A 30 -16.75 10.65 -0.40
N ASP A 31 -17.44 11.66 -0.91
CA ASP A 31 -18.22 11.56 -2.15
C ASP A 31 -17.40 11.90 -3.42
N GLU A 32 -16.12 12.23 -3.28
CA GLU A 32 -15.28 12.62 -4.42
C GLU A 32 -14.56 11.41 -5.02
N VAL A 33 -14.41 11.38 -6.35
CA VAL A 33 -13.55 10.41 -7.05
C VAL A 33 -12.14 10.96 -7.08
N LEU A 34 -11.21 10.28 -6.39
CA LEU A 34 -9.79 10.66 -6.29
C LEU A 34 -8.98 10.27 -7.53
N PHE A 35 -9.27 9.11 -8.09
CA PHE A 35 -8.55 8.54 -9.23
C PHE A 35 -9.56 8.24 -10.32
N ARG A 36 -9.56 9.04 -11.39
CA ARG A 36 -10.60 9.03 -12.44
C ARG A 36 -10.17 8.28 -13.69
N ASP A 37 -8.85 8.22 -13.92
CA ASP A 37 -8.24 7.54 -15.07
C ASP A 37 -6.86 6.96 -14.72
N GLU A 38 -6.25 6.24 -15.66
CA GLU A 38 -4.92 5.62 -15.48
C GLU A 38 -3.83 6.63 -15.11
N GLU A 39 -3.88 7.83 -15.67
CA GLU A 39 -2.91 8.87 -15.32
C GLU A 39 -3.02 9.27 -13.85
N ASP A 40 -4.23 9.36 -13.32
CA ASP A 40 -4.47 9.66 -11.91
C ASP A 40 -3.93 8.56 -10.99
N TYR A 41 -4.16 7.29 -11.34
CA TYR A 41 -3.60 6.16 -10.59
C TYR A 41 -2.08 6.16 -10.61
N ASN A 42 -1.48 6.34 -11.78
CA ASN A 42 -0.02 6.43 -11.93
C ASN A 42 0.55 7.59 -11.13
N ARG A 43 -0.07 8.74 -11.21
CA ARG A 43 0.35 9.93 -10.46
C ARG A 43 0.18 9.75 -8.96
N GLY A 44 -0.92 9.13 -8.52
CA GLY A 44 -1.17 8.81 -7.12
C GLY A 44 -0.09 7.91 -6.53
N PHE A 45 0.24 6.82 -7.22
CA PHE A 45 1.33 5.93 -6.80
C PHE A 45 2.70 6.64 -6.84
N ASN A 46 2.99 7.41 -7.87
CA ASN A 46 4.25 8.15 -7.95
C ASN A 46 4.39 9.18 -6.83
N CYS A 47 3.31 9.88 -6.45
CA CYS A 47 3.32 10.77 -5.28
C CYS A 47 3.57 9.99 -3.97
N PHE A 48 3.01 8.80 -3.84
CA PHE A 48 3.28 7.89 -2.73
C PHE A 48 4.77 7.50 -2.68
N ALA A 49 5.33 7.05 -3.79
CA ALA A 49 6.74 6.65 -3.90
C ALA A 49 7.72 7.80 -3.55
N LEU A 50 7.46 8.99 -4.08
CA LEU A 50 8.29 10.16 -3.78
C LEU A 50 8.14 10.64 -2.33
N ALA A 51 6.95 10.50 -1.74
CA ALA A 51 6.74 10.80 -0.32
C ALA A 51 7.48 9.82 0.60
N LEU A 52 7.54 8.53 0.25
CA LEU A 52 8.37 7.55 0.96
C LEU A 52 9.83 8.00 0.99
N TYR A 53 10.38 8.34 -0.15
CA TYR A 53 11.77 8.80 -0.26
C TYR A 53 12.02 10.07 0.54
N LYS A 54 11.19 11.09 0.33
CA LYS A 54 11.34 12.41 0.96
C LYS A 54 11.25 12.37 2.48
N THR A 55 10.44 11.47 3.04
CA THR A 55 10.25 11.36 4.50
C THR A 55 11.07 10.24 5.14
N GLY A 56 11.90 9.56 4.36
CA GLY A 56 12.66 8.41 4.83
C GLY A 56 11.79 7.26 5.34
N SER A 57 10.58 7.13 4.79
CA SER A 57 9.63 6.06 5.13
C SER A 57 9.79 4.86 4.20
N THR A 58 9.35 3.69 4.65
CA THR A 58 9.39 2.45 3.88
C THR A 58 7.97 1.99 3.56
N GLY A 59 7.65 1.79 2.29
CA GLY A 59 6.37 1.23 1.86
C GLY A 59 6.40 -0.29 1.85
N LEU A 60 5.33 -0.93 2.34
CA LEU A 60 5.19 -2.38 2.34
C LEU A 60 4.21 -2.84 1.27
N VAL A 61 2.95 -2.45 1.37
CA VAL A 61 1.88 -2.77 0.41
C VAL A 61 0.98 -1.55 0.21
N GLU A 62 0.28 -1.52 -0.92
CA GLU A 62 -0.70 -0.47 -1.23
C GLU A 62 -1.80 -0.97 -2.16
N SER A 63 -2.92 -0.27 -2.14
CA SER A 63 -4.03 -0.46 -3.07
C SER A 63 -4.77 0.86 -3.28
N PHE A 64 -4.91 1.25 -4.53
CA PHE A 64 -5.57 2.49 -4.94
C PHE A 64 -6.91 2.14 -5.62
N GLN A 65 -8.02 2.56 -5.04
CA GLN A 65 -9.35 2.53 -5.66
C GLN A 65 -9.81 3.94 -5.99
N SER A 66 -10.87 4.07 -6.78
CA SER A 66 -11.33 5.37 -7.29
C SER A 66 -11.61 6.42 -6.19
N THR A 67 -12.07 6.00 -5.03
CA THR A 67 -12.49 6.89 -3.93
C THR A 67 -11.60 6.84 -2.70
N HIS A 68 -10.66 5.92 -2.63
CA HIS A 68 -9.76 5.75 -1.48
C HIS A 68 -8.47 5.02 -1.84
N CYS A 69 -7.45 5.18 -1.02
CA CYS A 69 -6.21 4.43 -1.17
C CYS A 69 -5.68 3.97 0.19
N HIS A 70 -5.49 2.67 0.31
CA HIS A 70 -4.87 2.02 1.46
C HIS A 70 -3.38 1.80 1.24
N LYS A 71 -2.61 1.97 2.30
CA LYS A 71 -1.17 1.69 2.28
C LYS A 71 -0.66 1.28 3.66
N MET A 72 0.32 0.41 3.69
CA MET A 72 1.08 0.12 4.90
C MET A 72 2.49 0.68 4.75
N VAL A 73 2.88 1.48 5.74
CA VAL A 73 4.12 2.26 5.72
C VAL A 73 4.81 2.18 7.07
N GLN A 74 6.12 2.00 7.05
CA GLN A 74 6.98 2.17 8.22
C GLN A 74 7.53 3.60 8.22
N SER A 75 7.26 4.34 9.28
CA SER A 75 7.61 5.76 9.35
C SER A 75 7.82 6.24 10.78
N GLU A 76 8.73 7.17 10.97
CA GLU A 76 8.86 7.93 12.20
C GLU A 76 7.83 9.08 12.27
N ASP A 77 7.34 9.54 11.11
CA ASP A 77 6.34 10.60 11.00
C ASP A 77 5.27 10.25 9.95
N PRO A 78 4.28 9.40 10.29
CA PRO A 78 3.22 9.02 9.36
C PRO A 78 2.35 10.20 8.91
N ARG A 79 2.18 11.23 9.74
CA ARG A 79 1.43 12.45 9.36
C ARG A 79 2.19 13.26 8.32
N GLY A 80 3.48 13.46 8.49
CA GLY A 80 4.34 14.14 7.53
C GLY A 80 4.40 13.40 6.19
N PHE A 81 4.47 12.07 6.22
CA PHE A 81 4.37 11.23 5.03
C PHE A 81 3.06 11.46 4.28
N MET A 82 1.91 11.34 4.96
CA MET A 82 0.59 11.54 4.35
C MET A 82 0.39 12.97 3.84
N TYR A 83 0.86 13.96 4.59
CA TYR A 83 0.84 15.35 4.16
C TYR A 83 1.63 15.56 2.86
N THR A 84 2.84 15.04 2.79
CA THR A 84 3.73 15.15 1.61
C THR A 84 3.11 14.50 0.37
N MET A 85 2.61 13.28 0.50
CA MET A 85 1.92 12.57 -0.58
C MET A 85 0.69 13.33 -1.06
N ARG A 86 -0.17 13.72 -0.14
CA ARG A 86 -1.44 14.39 -0.42
C ARG A 86 -1.24 15.76 -1.05
N GLN A 87 -0.28 16.55 -0.55
CA GLN A 87 0.03 17.87 -1.11
C GLN A 87 0.47 17.75 -2.57
N SER A 88 1.33 16.79 -2.87
CA SER A 88 1.82 16.57 -4.24
C SER A 88 0.69 16.13 -5.17
N TYR A 89 -0.14 15.18 -4.74
CA TYR A 89 -1.27 14.71 -5.53
C TYR A 89 -2.34 15.79 -5.71
N SER A 90 -2.66 16.57 -4.67
CA SER A 90 -3.61 17.68 -4.76
C SER A 90 -3.20 18.74 -5.78
N LYS A 91 -1.91 19.08 -5.86
CA LYS A 91 -1.40 20.02 -6.87
C LYS A 91 -1.62 19.51 -8.30
N TYR A 92 -1.37 18.24 -8.54
CA TYR A 92 -1.62 17.60 -9.82
C TYR A 92 -3.10 17.57 -10.15
N PHE A 93 -3.91 17.02 -9.25
CA PHE A 93 -5.35 16.82 -9.42
C PHE A 93 -6.10 18.13 -9.64
N ASN A 94 -5.82 19.14 -8.82
CA ASN A 94 -6.42 20.47 -8.94
C ASN A 94 -6.08 21.15 -10.27
N ARG A 95 -4.84 21.00 -10.75
CA ARG A 95 -4.44 21.52 -12.05
C ARG A 95 -5.17 20.81 -13.19
N LYS A 96 -5.23 19.48 -13.16
CA LYS A 96 -5.86 18.67 -14.21
C LYS A 96 -7.35 18.95 -14.32
N TYR A 97 -8.04 19.04 -13.18
CA TYR A 97 -9.48 19.18 -13.11
C TYR A 97 -9.98 20.59 -12.82
N GLN A 98 -9.10 21.59 -12.91
CA GLN A 98 -9.42 23.02 -12.71
C GLN A 98 -10.19 23.28 -11.40
N ARG A 99 -9.77 22.63 -10.31
CA ARG A 99 -10.37 22.79 -8.99
C ARG A 99 -9.35 23.35 -7.99
N HIS A 100 -9.84 23.74 -6.82
CA HIS A 100 -9.06 24.33 -5.75
C HIS A 100 -9.28 23.60 -4.43
N GLY A 101 -8.36 23.78 -3.51
CA GLY A 101 -8.47 23.26 -2.16
C GLY A 101 -7.92 21.85 -2.00
N ARG A 102 -8.23 21.29 -0.84
CA ARG A 102 -7.76 19.95 -0.46
C ARG A 102 -8.46 18.87 -1.27
N VAL A 103 -7.72 17.86 -1.66
CA VAL A 103 -8.23 16.63 -2.27
C VAL A 103 -8.40 15.57 -1.16
N GLY A 104 -9.59 14.99 -1.11
CA GLY A 104 -9.98 14.00 -0.11
C GLY A 104 -10.36 14.60 1.24
N GLU A 105 -10.74 13.75 2.17
CA GLU A 105 -11.19 14.14 3.51
C GLU A 105 -10.11 14.83 4.34
N LYS A 106 -10.54 15.65 5.31
CA LYS A 106 -9.63 16.40 6.19
C LYS A 106 -8.72 15.46 6.98
N HIS A 107 -9.30 14.46 7.58
CA HIS A 107 -8.60 13.48 8.39
C HIS A 107 -8.44 12.18 7.60
N HIS A 108 -7.23 11.67 7.54
CA HIS A 108 -6.95 10.33 7.01
C HIS A 108 -6.96 9.32 8.16
N PHE A 109 -7.29 8.08 7.82
CA PHE A 109 -7.21 6.97 8.76
C PHE A 109 -5.74 6.62 9.03
N THR A 110 -5.42 6.39 10.30
CA THR A 110 -4.09 5.96 10.76
C THR A 110 -4.23 4.95 11.87
N LEU A 111 -3.63 3.78 11.70
CA LEU A 111 -3.60 2.72 12.69
C LEU A 111 -2.18 2.15 12.81
N GLU A 112 -1.63 2.13 14.01
CA GLU A 112 -0.37 1.44 14.28
C GLU A 112 -0.56 -0.07 14.23
N ILE A 113 0.32 -0.78 13.54
CA ILE A 113 0.30 -2.23 13.35
C ILE A 113 1.39 -2.86 14.21
N VAL A 114 1.00 -3.80 15.07
CA VAL A 114 1.91 -4.44 16.02
C VAL A 114 1.77 -5.97 15.95
N GLY A 115 2.90 -6.68 15.89
CA GLY A 115 2.95 -8.14 15.84
C GLY A 115 2.70 -8.74 14.45
N LEU A 116 3.12 -9.99 14.28
CA LEU A 116 3.06 -10.68 12.98
C LEU A 116 1.62 -10.86 12.49
N HIS A 117 0.72 -11.30 13.35
CA HIS A 117 -0.69 -11.52 12.98
C HIS A 117 -1.35 -10.25 12.47
N HIS A 118 -1.14 -9.13 13.17
CA HIS A 118 -1.68 -7.84 12.76
C HIS A 118 -1.09 -7.37 11.42
N HIS A 119 0.22 -7.55 11.20
CA HIS A 119 0.85 -7.27 9.91
C HIS A 119 0.23 -8.10 8.78
N LEU A 120 0.10 -9.42 8.97
CA LEU A 120 -0.49 -10.31 7.97
C LEU A 120 -1.95 -9.96 7.69
N ALA A 121 -2.75 -9.69 8.72
CA ALA A 121 -4.14 -9.30 8.58
C ALA A 121 -4.28 -7.99 7.80
N ALA A 122 -3.53 -6.95 8.19
CA ALA A 122 -3.58 -5.64 7.55
C ALA A 122 -3.05 -5.67 6.10
N MET A 123 -1.92 -6.34 5.84
CA MET A 123 -1.40 -6.50 4.47
C MET A 123 -2.39 -7.23 3.58
N THR A 124 -2.95 -8.34 4.07
CA THR A 124 -3.93 -9.13 3.32
C THR A 124 -5.19 -8.32 3.04
N TYR A 125 -5.67 -7.56 4.01
CA TYR A 125 -6.80 -6.64 3.83
C TYR A 125 -6.53 -5.62 2.72
N VAL A 126 -5.39 -4.95 2.76
CA VAL A 126 -5.00 -3.96 1.74
C VAL A 126 -4.93 -4.58 0.35
N LEU A 127 -4.28 -5.74 0.22
CA LEU A 127 -4.09 -6.43 -1.06
C LEU A 127 -5.39 -7.01 -1.63
N ARG A 128 -6.36 -7.36 -0.78
CA ARG A 128 -7.67 -7.90 -1.16
C ARG A 128 -8.76 -6.83 -1.26
N ASN A 129 -8.43 -5.57 -1.05
CA ASN A 129 -9.43 -4.51 -0.95
C ASN A 129 -10.32 -4.39 -2.20
N ALA A 130 -9.76 -4.50 -3.40
CA ALA A 130 -10.53 -4.49 -4.65
C ALA A 130 -11.49 -5.69 -4.78
N LEU A 131 -11.08 -6.88 -4.32
CA LEU A 131 -11.96 -8.04 -4.25
C LEU A 131 -13.09 -7.82 -3.23
N HIS A 132 -12.76 -7.29 -2.07
CA HIS A 132 -13.74 -7.00 -1.02
C HIS A 132 -14.84 -6.03 -1.50
N HIS A 133 -14.49 -5.06 -2.34
CA HIS A 133 -15.43 -4.13 -2.98
C HIS A 133 -16.08 -4.67 -4.27
N GLY A 134 -15.85 -5.93 -4.61
CA GLY A 134 -16.45 -6.55 -5.79
C GLY A 134 -15.95 -6.02 -7.14
N LEU A 135 -14.81 -5.33 -7.15
CA LEU A 135 -14.22 -4.77 -8.38
C LEU A 135 -13.59 -5.84 -9.27
N VAL A 136 -13.08 -6.90 -8.67
CA VAL A 136 -12.41 -8.02 -9.35
C VAL A 136 -12.81 -9.35 -8.72
N PRO A 137 -12.77 -10.47 -9.48
CA PRO A 137 -13.07 -11.80 -8.95
C PRO A 137 -11.94 -12.40 -8.11
N ILE A 138 -10.71 -11.95 -8.30
CA ILE A 138 -9.51 -12.36 -7.56
C ILE A 138 -8.58 -11.16 -7.36
N PRO A 139 -7.81 -11.09 -6.27
CA PRO A 139 -6.92 -9.94 -6.01
C PRO A 139 -5.90 -9.71 -7.12
N TYR A 140 -5.38 -10.77 -7.73
CA TYR A 140 -4.37 -10.69 -8.79
C TYR A 140 -4.84 -10.01 -10.08
N ALA A 141 -6.16 -9.87 -10.26
CA ALA A 141 -6.73 -9.18 -11.43
C ALA A 141 -6.75 -7.66 -11.29
N TYR A 142 -6.47 -7.12 -10.09
CA TYR A 142 -6.53 -5.68 -9.85
C TYR A 142 -5.18 -5.01 -10.15
N PRO A 143 -5.11 -4.07 -11.12
CA PRO A 143 -3.83 -3.51 -11.57
C PRO A 143 -3.25 -2.43 -10.64
N HIS A 144 -4.10 -1.76 -9.85
CA HIS A 144 -3.71 -0.61 -9.03
C HIS A 144 -3.38 -0.98 -7.58
N CYS A 145 -2.72 -2.10 -7.39
CA CYS A 145 -2.21 -2.54 -6.11
C CYS A 145 -0.91 -3.35 -6.26
N SER A 146 -0.24 -3.58 -5.13
CA SER A 146 1.06 -4.25 -5.09
C SER A 146 0.99 -5.78 -5.09
N VAL A 147 -0.19 -6.38 -5.18
CA VAL A 147 -0.36 -7.84 -5.06
C VAL A 147 0.51 -8.64 -6.04
N ASN A 148 0.67 -8.15 -7.26
CA ASN A 148 1.46 -8.82 -8.30
C ASN A 148 2.97 -8.57 -8.21
N ALA A 149 3.43 -7.70 -7.32
CA ALA A 149 4.85 -7.47 -7.06
C ALA A 149 5.43 -8.43 -6.00
N ILE A 150 4.56 -9.08 -5.23
CA ILE A 150 4.94 -9.99 -4.14
C ILE A 150 5.09 -11.40 -4.71
N PHE A 151 6.21 -12.05 -4.40
CA PHE A 151 6.60 -13.35 -5.00
C PHE A 151 6.47 -13.36 -6.53
N GLN A 152 6.75 -12.24 -7.17
CA GLN A 152 6.56 -12.03 -8.60
C GLN A 152 7.27 -13.10 -9.43
N LYS A 153 8.53 -13.37 -9.11
CA LYS A 153 9.36 -14.32 -9.83
C LYS A 153 8.90 -15.76 -9.60
N GLU A 154 8.65 -16.13 -8.34
CA GLU A 154 8.24 -17.47 -7.92
C GLU A 154 6.85 -17.85 -8.46
N MET A 155 5.96 -16.88 -8.62
CA MET A 155 4.63 -17.08 -9.18
C MET A 155 4.58 -16.89 -10.70
N GLY A 156 5.73 -16.77 -11.37
CA GLY A 156 5.83 -16.64 -12.82
C GLY A 156 5.27 -15.33 -13.38
N LYS A 157 5.12 -14.33 -12.55
CA LYS A 157 4.65 -13.00 -12.98
C LYS A 157 5.83 -12.19 -13.49
N ARG A 158 5.59 -11.37 -14.50
CA ARG A 158 6.57 -10.44 -15.06
C ARG A 158 6.01 -9.04 -15.06
N SER A 159 6.88 -8.06 -14.90
CA SER A 159 6.55 -6.67 -15.18
C SER A 159 6.19 -6.57 -16.67
N PRO A 160 4.95 -6.19 -17.02
CA PRO A 160 4.48 -6.27 -18.40
C PRO A 160 5.07 -5.19 -19.31
N GLU A 161 5.70 -4.17 -18.73
CA GLU A 161 6.12 -2.99 -19.45
C GLU A 161 7.63 -2.86 -19.51
N LYS A 162 8.13 -2.24 -20.61
CA LYS A 162 9.51 -1.81 -20.72
C LYS A 162 9.80 -0.70 -19.71
N GLN A 163 11.05 -0.64 -19.25
CA GLN A 163 11.50 0.43 -18.37
C GLN A 163 11.83 1.67 -19.16
N LEU A 164 11.38 2.81 -18.63
CA LEU A 164 11.74 4.13 -19.11
C LEU A 164 13.16 4.50 -18.67
N GLU A 165 13.91 5.16 -19.51
CA GLU A 165 15.20 5.73 -19.11
C GLU A 165 15.00 6.85 -18.08
N GLU A 166 15.83 6.90 -17.05
CA GLU A 166 15.73 7.82 -15.91
C GLU A 166 15.65 9.29 -16.32
N LYS A 167 16.38 9.69 -17.38
CA LYS A 167 16.33 11.06 -17.93
C LYS A 167 14.93 11.54 -18.33
N HIS A 168 13.98 10.61 -18.50
CA HIS A 168 12.60 10.92 -18.90
C HIS A 168 11.60 10.91 -17.72
N PHE A 169 12.00 10.53 -16.51
CA PHE A 169 11.11 10.45 -15.35
C PHE A 169 10.40 11.77 -15.05
N HIS A 170 11.09 12.90 -15.23
CA HIS A 170 10.52 14.23 -14.96
C HIS A 170 9.25 14.55 -15.75
N ARG A 171 9.00 13.87 -16.85
CA ARG A 171 7.74 14.02 -17.62
C ARG A 171 6.52 13.64 -16.80
N PHE A 172 6.67 12.67 -15.89
CA PHE A 172 5.60 12.05 -15.11
C PHE A 172 5.55 12.47 -13.65
N ILE A 173 6.65 12.96 -13.09
CA ILE A 173 6.75 13.26 -11.66
C ILE A 173 7.08 14.73 -11.35
N GLY A 174 7.37 15.52 -12.37
CA GLY A 174 7.71 16.95 -12.24
C GLY A 174 9.20 17.24 -12.17
N ARG A 175 9.57 18.46 -12.60
CA ARG A 175 10.97 18.86 -12.83
C ARG A 175 11.83 18.93 -11.57
N LYS A 176 11.23 19.15 -10.40
CA LYS A 176 11.92 19.30 -9.12
C LYS A 176 11.83 18.04 -8.24
N ALA A 177 11.31 16.95 -8.77
CA ALA A 177 11.22 15.70 -8.04
C ALA A 177 12.61 15.06 -7.91
N GLU A 178 12.87 14.48 -6.75
CA GLU A 178 14.06 13.69 -6.46
C GLU A 178 13.63 12.28 -6.10
N TRP A 179 14.41 11.29 -6.53
CA TRP A 179 14.15 9.88 -6.30
C TRP A 179 15.46 9.13 -6.08
N PRO A 180 15.44 8.00 -5.37
CA PRO A 180 16.63 7.19 -5.18
C PRO A 180 16.95 6.39 -6.43
N SER A 181 18.23 6.03 -6.61
CA SER A 181 18.73 5.34 -7.82
C SER A 181 18.08 3.97 -8.08
N GLN A 182 17.54 3.31 -7.03
CA GLN A 182 16.86 2.03 -7.18
C GLN A 182 15.46 2.15 -7.80
N TYR A 183 14.83 3.32 -7.80
CA TYR A 183 13.52 3.48 -8.41
C TYR A 183 13.59 3.29 -9.92
N LYS A 184 12.70 2.46 -10.44
CA LYS A 184 12.51 2.20 -11.87
C LYS A 184 11.10 2.60 -12.27
N MET A 185 10.94 3.02 -13.51
CA MET A 185 9.66 3.49 -14.04
C MET A 185 9.34 2.75 -15.34
N SER A 186 8.06 2.41 -15.53
CA SER A 186 7.57 1.87 -16.80
C SER A 186 7.45 2.93 -17.88
N GLU A 187 7.34 2.54 -19.14
CA GLU A 187 7.09 3.45 -20.25
C GLU A 187 5.79 4.26 -20.09
N SER A 188 4.80 3.72 -19.39
CA SER A 188 3.55 4.43 -19.04
C SER A 188 3.72 5.52 -17.96
N GLY A 189 4.92 5.64 -17.39
CA GLY A 189 5.21 6.64 -16.36
C GLY A 189 4.81 6.26 -14.94
N LEU A 190 4.66 4.97 -14.67
CA LEU A 190 4.41 4.42 -13.34
C LEU A 190 5.72 3.91 -12.74
N PHE A 191 6.08 4.34 -11.54
CA PHE A 191 7.15 3.68 -10.79
C PHE A 191 6.82 2.19 -10.58
N LEU A 192 7.81 1.32 -10.82
CA LEU A 192 7.66 -0.11 -10.61
C LEU A 192 7.58 -0.41 -9.11
N ARG A 193 6.51 -1.06 -8.69
CA ARG A 193 6.25 -1.38 -7.29
C ARG A 193 7.38 -2.15 -6.63
N GLU A 194 7.96 -3.10 -7.34
CA GLU A 194 9.12 -3.88 -6.89
C GLU A 194 10.38 -3.05 -6.66
N SER A 195 10.49 -1.86 -7.26
CA SER A 195 11.61 -0.93 -7.04
C SER A 195 11.36 0.08 -5.92
N VAL A 196 10.10 0.26 -5.51
CA VAL A 196 9.67 1.24 -4.52
C VAL A 196 9.42 0.61 -3.15
N LEU A 197 8.71 -0.52 -3.13
CA LEU A 197 8.27 -1.19 -1.90
C LEU A 197 9.35 -2.14 -1.37
N ASP A 198 9.38 -2.34 -0.06
CA ASP A 198 10.20 -3.37 0.57
C ASP A 198 9.53 -4.75 0.45
N ILE A 199 9.56 -5.29 -0.77
CA ILE A 199 8.96 -6.57 -1.10
C ILE A 199 9.60 -7.72 -0.31
N VAL A 200 10.90 -7.68 -0.07
CA VAL A 200 11.61 -8.71 0.71
C VAL A 200 11.03 -8.81 2.12
N GLN A 201 10.76 -7.69 2.76
CA GLN A 201 10.15 -7.67 4.09
C GLN A 201 8.74 -8.28 4.08
N VAL A 202 7.92 -7.94 3.09
CA VAL A 202 6.56 -8.49 2.93
C VAL A 202 6.62 -10.00 2.68
N GLU A 203 7.48 -10.46 1.79
CA GLU A 203 7.66 -11.88 1.48
C GLU A 203 8.16 -12.67 2.71
N ASN A 204 9.04 -12.10 3.50
CA ASN A 204 9.50 -12.73 4.76
C ASN A 204 8.35 -12.91 5.77
N MET A 205 7.40 -11.97 5.84
CA MET A 205 6.24 -12.09 6.72
C MET A 205 5.27 -13.17 6.25
N TYR A 206 5.00 -13.29 4.95
CA TYR A 206 4.18 -14.38 4.39
C TYR A 206 4.92 -15.73 4.38
N ALA A 207 6.24 -15.71 4.40
CA ALA A 207 7.18 -16.81 4.41
C ALA A 207 7.31 -17.57 3.08
N THR A 208 6.24 -17.91 2.39
CA THR A 208 6.28 -18.67 1.12
C THR A 208 5.23 -18.19 0.14
N PRO A 209 5.44 -18.40 -1.18
CA PRO A 209 4.41 -18.15 -2.20
C PRO A 209 3.10 -18.91 -1.95
N ARG A 210 3.19 -20.13 -1.42
CA ARG A 210 2.03 -20.95 -1.08
C ARG A 210 1.20 -20.32 0.03
N THR A 211 1.84 -19.84 1.09
CA THR A 211 1.16 -19.15 2.19
C THR A 211 0.54 -17.84 1.71
N PHE A 212 1.27 -17.07 0.92
CA PHE A 212 0.76 -15.84 0.31
C PHE A 212 -0.48 -16.11 -0.55
N ASN A 213 -0.41 -17.11 -1.45
CA ASN A 213 -1.55 -17.47 -2.28
C ASN A 213 -2.75 -17.98 -1.47
N TYR A 214 -2.51 -18.68 -0.37
CA TYR A 214 -3.58 -19.06 0.55
C TYR A 214 -4.33 -17.82 1.10
N TYR A 215 -3.60 -16.80 1.57
CA TYR A 215 -4.21 -15.56 2.04
C TYR A 215 -4.96 -14.79 0.95
N MET A 216 -4.45 -14.80 -0.29
CA MET A 216 -5.09 -14.11 -1.41
C MET A 216 -6.33 -14.82 -1.94
N SER A 217 -6.39 -16.15 -1.86
CA SER A 217 -7.44 -16.97 -2.48
C SER A 217 -8.49 -17.50 -1.50
N ARG A 218 -8.26 -17.41 -0.18
CA ARG A 218 -9.25 -17.85 0.79
C ARG A 218 -10.55 -17.05 0.67
N LYS A 219 -11.68 -17.70 0.93
CA LYS A 219 -12.98 -17.00 0.95
C LYS A 219 -12.98 -15.95 2.06
N SER A 220 -13.41 -14.74 1.74
CA SER A 220 -13.72 -13.72 2.74
C SER A 220 -14.94 -14.21 3.54
N GLY A 221 -14.81 -14.39 4.82
CA GLY A 221 -15.88 -14.89 5.68
C GLY A 221 -15.44 -14.87 7.13
N GLU A 222 -16.13 -15.64 7.96
CA GLU A 222 -15.99 -15.67 9.43
C GLU A 222 -14.55 -15.83 9.95
N GLU A 223 -13.66 -16.50 9.21
CA GLU A 223 -12.25 -16.66 9.62
C GLU A 223 -11.47 -15.35 9.53
N TRP A 224 -11.72 -14.56 8.50
CA TRP A 224 -11.13 -13.25 8.33
C TRP A 224 -11.62 -12.26 9.40
N GLU A 225 -12.92 -12.26 9.65
CA GLU A 225 -13.52 -11.45 10.70
C GLU A 225 -13.00 -11.85 12.09
N LYS A 226 -12.86 -13.15 12.35
CA LYS A 226 -12.29 -13.68 13.61
C LYS A 226 -10.82 -13.32 13.79
N GLU A 227 -10.01 -13.35 12.73
CA GLU A 227 -8.60 -12.92 12.82
C GLU A 227 -8.49 -11.41 13.07
N GLN A 228 -9.28 -10.59 12.38
CA GLN A 228 -9.32 -9.16 12.63
C GLN A 228 -9.81 -8.83 14.06
N GLU A 229 -10.77 -9.58 14.55
CA GLU A 229 -11.27 -9.41 15.91
C GLU A 229 -10.23 -9.83 16.96
N LYS A 230 -9.46 -10.89 16.70
CA LYS A 230 -8.35 -11.31 17.55
C LYS A 230 -7.24 -10.26 17.59
N ASP A 231 -6.85 -9.73 16.43
CA ASP A 231 -5.84 -8.67 16.34
C ASP A 231 -6.30 -7.38 17.05
N ARG A 232 -7.58 -7.08 17.06
CA ARG A 232 -8.16 -5.99 17.85
C ARG A 232 -8.04 -6.18 19.34
N LEU A 233 -8.28 -7.40 19.80
CA LEU A 233 -8.17 -7.75 21.23
C LEU A 233 -6.71 -7.64 21.69
N GLU A 234 -5.76 -7.96 20.83
CA GLU A 234 -4.32 -7.86 21.12
C GLU A 234 -3.77 -6.43 21.03
N THR A 235 -4.38 -5.56 20.21
CA THR A 235 -3.89 -4.18 19.96
C THR A 235 -4.70 -3.08 20.67
N GLY A 236 -5.76 -3.45 21.40
CA GLY A 236 -6.66 -2.51 22.08
C GLY A 236 -7.84 -2.04 21.19
N PRO A 237 -8.68 -1.13 21.67
CA PRO A 237 -9.94 -0.78 21.03
C PRO A 237 -9.75 0.04 19.75
N VAL A 238 -9.29 -0.59 18.71
CA VAL A 238 -9.36 -0.04 17.35
C VAL A 238 -10.73 -0.39 16.81
N ARG A 239 -11.56 0.62 16.62
CA ARG A 239 -12.93 0.42 16.14
C ARG A 239 -12.91 -0.06 14.68
N LEU A 240 -13.63 -1.14 14.39
CA LEU A 240 -13.95 -1.60 13.03
C LEU A 240 -14.54 -0.48 12.17
N GLU A 241 -15.34 0.38 12.78
CA GLU A 241 -15.87 1.59 12.18
C GLU A 241 -14.79 2.44 11.49
N ALA A 242 -13.56 2.49 12.04
CA ALA A 242 -12.47 3.24 11.42
C ALA A 242 -11.94 2.56 10.14
N ILE A 243 -12.03 1.23 10.04
CA ILE A 243 -11.68 0.47 8.84
C ILE A 243 -12.83 0.57 7.82
N GLU A 244 -14.07 0.46 8.26
CA GLU A 244 -15.26 0.59 7.41
C GLU A 244 -15.48 2.01 6.89
N TYR A 245 -15.20 3.05 7.67
CA TYR A 245 -15.29 4.45 7.23
C TYR A 245 -14.21 4.85 6.21
N GLY A 246 -13.09 4.15 6.17
CA GLY A 246 -12.10 4.29 5.09
C GLY A 246 -12.53 3.62 3.78
N ILE A 247 -13.62 2.86 3.79
CA ILE A 247 -14.03 1.94 2.74
C ILE A 247 -15.28 2.43 1.97
N ARG A 248 -15.98 3.44 2.44
CA ARG A 248 -17.14 4.04 1.76
C ARG A 248 -16.78 5.15 0.81
#